data_c534d510a65dda62ff4b26e571b86276
#
_entry.id   c534d510a65dda62ff4b26e571b86276
#
_cell.length_a   1.000
_cell.length_b   1.000
_cell.length_c   1.000
_cell.angle_alpha   90.00
_cell.angle_beta   90.00
_cell.angle_gamma   90.00
#
_symmetry.space_group_name_H-M   'P 1'
#
loop_
_entity.id
_entity.type
_entity.pdbx_description
1 polymer ?
#
loop_
_entity_poly.entity_id
_entity_poly.type
_entity_poly.pdbx_seq_one_letter_code
_entity_poly.pdbx_strand_id
1 'polypeptide(L)'
;MLYKFKAISENYSDNQKKILITGNLSIHDNKYFINDIPVDKKTIGQSTGLMDKHGHEIFINDIIHFKANYGDFTLELATATVGFDELNGRLAVKMNDNVLALCDMNYSNVEYEVLGNIWEGKINEQKL
;
A
#
# COMPACT_ATOMS: atom_id res chain seq x y z
N MET A 1 9.53 -1.98 15.95
CA MET A 1 9.26 -1.63 14.55
C MET A 1 8.83 -2.86 13.79
N LEU A 2 7.74 -2.75 13.07
CA LEU A 2 7.19 -3.89 12.35
C LEU A 2 7.62 -3.83 10.89
N TYR A 3 8.33 -4.86 10.45
CA TYR A 3 8.71 -5.00 9.05
C TYR A 3 7.70 -5.89 8.36
N LYS A 4 6.49 -5.35 8.16
CA LYS A 4 5.44 -6.06 7.48
C LYS A 4 5.38 -5.63 6.01
N PHE A 5 5.00 -6.58 5.19
CA PHE A 5 4.87 -6.41 3.75
C PHE A 5 3.54 -7.00 3.31
N LYS A 6 3.03 -6.48 2.22
CA LYS A 6 1.79 -6.93 1.60
C LYS A 6 2.09 -7.25 0.14
N ALA A 7 1.62 -8.40 -0.34
CA ALA A 7 1.86 -8.82 -1.70
C ALA A 7 0.80 -9.81 -2.16
N ILE A 8 0.78 -10.07 -3.47
CA ILE A 8 -0.12 -11.08 -4.06
C ILE A 8 0.59 -12.41 -4.07
N SER A 9 -0.10 -13.47 -3.64
CA SER A 9 0.42 -14.83 -3.69
C SER A 9 0.60 -15.29 -5.13
N GLU A 10 1.60 -16.16 -5.35
CA GLU A 10 1.73 -16.85 -6.63
C GLU A 10 0.78 -18.04 -6.66
N ASN A 11 0.21 -18.31 -7.84
CA ASN A 11 -0.58 -19.53 -8.06
C ASN A 11 0.33 -20.69 -8.43
N TYR A 12 0.15 -21.81 -7.74
CA TYR A 12 0.87 -23.05 -8.04
C TYR A 12 0.05 -24.03 -8.80
N SER A 13 -1.27 -23.88 -8.74
CA SER A 13 -2.18 -24.80 -9.40
C SER A 13 -3.35 -24.01 -9.95
N ASP A 14 -4.02 -24.61 -10.94
CA ASP A 14 -5.15 -23.98 -11.59
C ASP A 14 -6.32 -23.71 -10.65
N ASN A 15 -6.34 -24.37 -9.48
CA ASN A 15 -7.43 -24.25 -8.52
C ASN A 15 -7.15 -23.23 -7.41
N GLN A 16 -5.94 -22.67 -7.36
CA GLN A 16 -5.61 -21.71 -6.32
C GLN A 16 -5.88 -20.29 -6.79
N LYS A 17 -6.58 -19.56 -5.97
CA LYS A 17 -6.82 -18.15 -6.21
C LYS A 17 -5.63 -17.34 -5.72
N LYS A 18 -5.26 -16.32 -6.49
CA LYS A 18 -4.30 -15.33 -6.00
C LYS A 18 -4.98 -14.51 -4.92
N ILE A 19 -4.30 -14.33 -3.81
CA ILE A 19 -4.80 -13.58 -2.67
C ILE A 19 -3.77 -12.56 -2.21
N LEU A 20 -4.26 -11.52 -1.56
CA LEU A 20 -3.41 -10.51 -0.95
C LEU A 20 -3.01 -11.03 0.44
N ILE A 21 -1.70 -11.07 0.70
CA ILE A 21 -1.14 -11.61 1.95
C ILE A 21 -0.34 -10.53 2.65
N THR A 22 -0.47 -10.46 3.97
CA THR A 22 0.29 -9.52 4.80
C THR A 22 1.10 -10.29 5.82
N GLY A 23 2.36 -9.92 5.99
CA GLY A 23 3.21 -10.55 7.01
C GLY A 23 4.69 -10.26 6.80
N ASN A 24 5.51 -11.16 7.31
CA ASN A 24 6.95 -11.02 7.26
C ASN A 24 7.51 -11.57 5.95
N LEU A 25 8.42 -10.81 5.35
CA LEU A 25 9.05 -11.17 4.09
C LEU A 25 10.30 -12.01 4.32
N SER A 26 10.46 -13.06 3.53
CA SER A 26 11.71 -13.81 3.46
C SER A 26 12.06 -14.09 2.00
N ILE A 27 13.36 -14.30 1.75
CA ILE A 27 13.89 -14.51 0.41
C ILE A 27 14.77 -15.76 0.44
N HIS A 28 14.45 -16.73 -0.42
CA HIS A 28 15.21 -17.97 -0.56
C HIS A 28 15.35 -18.32 -2.04
N ASP A 29 16.57 -18.58 -2.48
CA ASP A 29 16.86 -18.97 -3.88
C ASP A 29 16.23 -18.00 -4.89
N ASN A 30 16.33 -16.70 -4.63
CA ASN A 30 15.78 -15.63 -5.47
C ASN A 30 14.25 -15.62 -5.53
N LYS A 31 13.58 -16.33 -4.64
CA LYS A 31 12.12 -16.32 -4.52
C LYS A 31 11.71 -15.60 -3.25
N TYR A 32 10.56 -14.94 -3.31
CA TYR A 32 10.03 -14.12 -2.24
C TYR A 32 8.82 -14.79 -1.60
N PHE A 33 8.80 -14.77 -0.26
CA PHE A 33 7.74 -15.42 0.53
C PHE A 33 7.23 -14.45 1.59
N ILE A 34 5.94 -14.49 1.86
CA ILE A 34 5.34 -13.83 3.05
C ILE A 34 4.68 -14.94 3.85
N ASN A 35 5.11 -15.09 5.11
CA ASN A 35 4.62 -16.16 6.01
C ASN A 35 4.75 -17.54 5.33
N ASP A 36 5.88 -17.78 4.66
CA ASP A 36 6.20 -19.00 3.95
C ASP A 36 5.32 -19.28 2.73
N ILE A 37 4.52 -18.31 2.31
CA ILE A 37 3.72 -18.39 1.09
C ILE A 37 4.44 -17.60 0.01
N PRO A 38 4.77 -18.22 -1.13
CA PRO A 38 5.44 -17.49 -2.21
C PRO A 38 4.54 -16.38 -2.78
N VAL A 39 5.18 -15.25 -3.06
CA VAL A 39 4.48 -14.07 -3.53
C VAL A 39 5.13 -13.53 -4.80
N ASP A 40 4.35 -12.77 -5.57
CA ASP A 40 4.84 -12.10 -6.77
C ASP A 40 5.67 -10.88 -6.34
N LYS A 41 6.96 -10.90 -6.64
CA LYS A 41 7.91 -9.87 -6.25
C LYS A 41 7.45 -8.47 -6.60
N LYS A 42 6.89 -8.27 -7.79
CA LYS A 42 6.51 -6.94 -8.26
C LYS A 42 5.35 -6.33 -7.48
N THR A 43 4.62 -7.15 -6.72
CA THR A 43 3.45 -6.68 -5.96
C THR A 43 3.78 -6.34 -4.51
N ILE A 44 5.02 -6.56 -4.09
CA ILE A 44 5.42 -6.36 -2.69
C ILE A 44 5.40 -4.89 -2.32
N GLY A 45 4.66 -4.55 -1.27
CA GLY A 45 4.64 -3.21 -0.70
C GLY A 45 4.95 -3.26 0.78
N GLN A 46 5.88 -2.42 1.22
CA GLN A 46 6.28 -2.33 2.61
C GLN A 46 5.28 -1.50 3.42
N SER A 47 5.12 -1.83 4.69
CA SER A 47 4.33 -1.04 5.61
C SER A 47 4.89 0.37 5.73
N THR A 48 4.00 1.35 5.78
CA THR A 48 4.37 2.75 6.05
C THR A 48 4.57 3.00 7.54
N GLY A 49 4.12 2.09 8.40
CA GLY A 49 4.11 2.30 9.84
C GLY A 49 2.93 3.14 10.32
N LEU A 50 2.07 3.59 9.42
CA LEU A 50 0.90 4.41 9.76
C LEU A 50 -0.36 3.57 9.74
N MET A 51 -1.34 3.97 10.55
CA MET A 51 -2.66 3.34 10.62
C MET A 51 -3.71 4.29 10.07
N ASP A 52 -4.75 3.73 9.46
CA ASP A 52 -5.88 4.54 9.03
C ASP A 52 -6.86 4.75 10.20
N LYS A 53 -7.94 5.50 9.96
CA LYS A 53 -8.92 5.83 11.01
C LYS A 53 -9.65 4.61 11.58
N HIS A 54 -9.59 3.46 10.91
CA HIS A 54 -10.20 2.22 11.35
C HIS A 54 -9.20 1.24 11.96
N GLY A 55 -7.94 1.67 12.13
CA GLY A 55 -6.89 0.82 12.69
C GLY A 55 -6.24 -0.12 11.68
N HIS A 56 -6.48 0.07 10.38
CA HIS A 56 -5.82 -0.70 9.34
C HIS A 56 -4.45 -0.12 9.04
N GLU A 57 -3.45 -0.97 9.00
CA GLU A 57 -2.09 -0.56 8.64
C GLU A 57 -2.03 -0.18 7.16
N ILE A 58 -1.33 0.90 6.85
CA ILE A 58 -1.21 1.42 5.48
C ILE A 58 0.09 0.92 4.87
N PHE A 59 -0.01 0.34 3.67
CA PHE A 59 1.13 -0.20 2.92
C PHE A 59 1.34 0.56 1.63
N ILE A 60 2.58 0.56 1.14
CA ILE A 60 2.86 1.02 -0.23
C ILE A 60 2.01 0.18 -1.18
N ASN A 61 1.43 0.80 -2.19
CA ASN A 61 0.47 0.26 -3.16
C ASN A 61 -0.97 0.22 -2.66
N ASP A 62 -1.24 0.61 -1.42
CA ASP A 62 -2.63 0.76 -0.98
C ASP A 62 -3.27 1.96 -1.66
N ILE A 63 -4.57 1.85 -1.87
CA ILE A 63 -5.42 2.95 -2.34
C ILE A 63 -6.13 3.49 -1.13
N ILE A 64 -6.00 4.79 -0.89
CA ILE A 64 -6.57 5.43 0.30
C ILE A 64 -7.35 6.69 -0.05
N HIS A 65 -8.30 7.03 0.80
CA HIS A 65 -8.83 8.39 0.90
C HIS A 65 -7.93 9.15 1.86
N PHE A 66 -7.45 10.31 1.43
CA PHE A 66 -6.52 11.13 2.18
C PHE A 66 -7.09 12.52 2.38
N LYS A 67 -7.04 13.01 3.60
CA LYS A 67 -7.46 14.38 3.92
C LYS A 67 -6.56 14.94 5.01
N ALA A 68 -6.13 16.18 4.83
CA ALA A 68 -5.30 16.87 5.82
C ALA A 68 -5.48 18.37 5.67
N ASN A 69 -5.26 19.09 6.76
CA ASN A 69 -5.18 20.55 6.71
C ASN A 69 -3.72 20.96 6.67
N TYR A 70 -3.41 21.88 5.76
CA TYR A 70 -2.08 22.49 5.64
C TYR A 70 -2.26 23.98 5.80
N GLY A 71 -2.03 24.50 7.01
CA GLY A 71 -2.39 25.87 7.33
C GLY A 71 -3.89 26.07 7.17
N ASP A 72 -4.28 27.04 6.36
CA ASP A 72 -5.69 27.34 6.10
C ASP A 72 -6.27 26.53 4.94
N PHE A 73 -5.46 25.68 4.31
CA PHE A 73 -5.89 24.89 3.16
C PHE A 73 -6.28 23.50 3.61
N THR A 74 -7.32 22.97 2.97
CA THR A 74 -7.68 21.54 3.11
C THR A 74 -7.20 20.81 1.87
N LEU A 75 -6.40 19.78 2.09
CA LEU A 75 -5.94 18.89 1.04
C LEU A 75 -6.79 17.63 1.11
N GLU A 76 -7.33 17.22 -0.02
CA GLU A 76 -8.12 16.00 -0.06
C GLU A 76 -7.93 15.28 -1.39
N LEU A 77 -7.60 13.99 -1.30
CA LEU A 77 -7.50 13.09 -2.44
C LEU A 77 -8.46 11.93 -2.20
N ALA A 78 -9.49 11.83 -3.04
CA ALA A 78 -10.55 10.84 -2.84
C ALA A 78 -10.05 9.41 -2.99
N THR A 79 -9.18 9.17 -3.97
CA THR A 79 -8.57 7.86 -4.21
C THR A 79 -7.12 8.06 -4.60
N ALA A 80 -6.24 7.94 -3.62
CA ALA A 80 -4.82 8.14 -3.86
C ALA A 80 -4.07 6.84 -3.66
N THR A 81 -3.00 6.65 -4.42
CA THR A 81 -2.12 5.50 -4.26
C THR A 81 -0.96 5.87 -3.34
N VAL A 82 -0.71 5.03 -2.35
CA VAL A 82 0.43 5.20 -1.45
C VAL A 82 1.69 4.73 -2.18
N GLY A 83 2.70 5.58 -2.21
CA GLY A 83 3.94 5.28 -2.88
C GLY A 83 5.11 6.02 -2.26
N PHE A 84 6.19 6.10 -3.01
CA PHE A 84 7.41 6.77 -2.58
C PHE A 84 7.74 7.88 -3.56
N ASP A 85 8.02 9.07 -3.03
CA ASP A 85 8.47 10.21 -3.80
C ASP A 85 10.00 10.20 -3.80
N GLU A 86 10.58 9.74 -4.90
CA GLU A 86 12.03 9.58 -5.02
C GLU A 86 12.76 10.93 -5.03
N LEU A 87 12.13 11.97 -5.56
CA LEU A 87 12.74 13.28 -5.63
C LEU A 87 12.95 13.89 -4.25
N ASN A 88 12.00 13.69 -3.35
CA ASN A 88 12.05 14.25 -2.00
C ASN A 88 12.38 13.19 -0.94
N GLY A 89 12.56 11.94 -1.32
CA GLY A 89 12.97 10.87 -0.41
C GLY A 89 11.96 10.59 0.69
N ARG A 90 10.66 10.58 0.37
CA ARG A 90 9.61 10.42 1.38
C ARG A 90 8.44 9.60 0.86
N LEU A 91 7.65 9.05 1.80
CA LEU A 91 6.38 8.41 1.47
C LEU A 91 5.40 9.48 0.95
N ALA A 92 4.61 9.09 -0.04
CA ALA A 92 3.73 10.00 -0.74
C ALA A 92 2.38 9.38 -1.04
N VAL A 93 1.40 10.25 -1.30
CA VAL A 93 0.10 9.87 -1.86
C VAL A 93 0.01 10.51 -3.23
N LYS A 94 -0.43 9.73 -4.21
CA LYS A 94 -0.45 10.14 -5.62
C LYS A 94 -1.83 9.95 -6.21
N MET A 95 -2.34 10.99 -6.85
CA MET A 95 -3.58 10.93 -7.59
C MET A 95 -3.44 11.79 -8.85
N ASN A 96 -3.54 11.17 -10.03
CA ASN A 96 -3.23 11.81 -11.30
C ASN A 96 -1.80 12.38 -11.26
N ASP A 97 -1.63 13.68 -11.51
CA ASP A 97 -0.32 14.32 -11.48
C ASP A 97 0.02 14.92 -10.12
N ASN A 98 -0.87 14.77 -9.14
CA ASN A 98 -0.65 15.31 -7.80
C ASN A 98 0.15 14.33 -6.96
N VAL A 99 1.23 14.82 -6.36
CA VAL A 99 2.08 14.06 -5.44
C VAL A 99 2.21 14.86 -4.16
N LEU A 100 1.63 14.34 -3.07
CA LEU A 100 1.67 14.99 -1.77
C LEU A 100 2.40 14.09 -0.78
N ALA A 101 3.00 14.69 0.25
CA ALA A 101 3.56 13.90 1.34
C ALA A 101 2.46 13.09 2.01
N LEU A 102 2.75 11.84 2.34
CA LEU A 102 1.81 11.00 3.10
C LEU A 102 1.65 11.54 4.51
N CYS A 103 2.75 11.98 5.12
CA CYS A 103 2.73 12.65 6.41
C CYS A 103 3.71 13.83 6.39
N ASP A 104 3.38 14.86 7.14
CA ASP A 104 4.17 16.10 7.18
C ASP A 104 3.89 16.77 8.51
N MET A 105 4.94 17.33 9.14
CA MET A 105 4.80 17.98 10.43
C MET A 105 3.87 19.21 10.38
N ASN A 106 3.65 19.76 9.18
CA ASN A 106 2.77 20.91 8.99
C ASN A 106 1.31 20.51 8.74
N TYR A 107 1.01 19.22 8.65
CA TYR A 107 -0.37 18.77 8.54
C TYR A 107 -1.05 18.77 9.90
N SER A 108 -2.34 19.13 9.90
CA SER A 108 -3.21 18.95 11.06
C SER A 108 -4.46 18.21 10.61
N ASN A 109 -5.13 17.55 11.56
CA ASN A 109 -6.37 16.80 11.31
C ASN A 109 -6.23 15.82 10.15
N VAL A 110 -5.13 15.07 10.14
CA VAL A 110 -4.87 14.11 9.08
C VAL A 110 -5.78 12.90 9.22
N GLU A 111 -6.45 12.53 8.13
CA GLU A 111 -7.28 11.34 8.07
C GLU A 111 -6.86 10.46 6.90
N TYR A 112 -6.74 9.17 7.18
CA TYR A 112 -6.50 8.15 6.16
C TYR A 112 -7.60 7.12 6.23
N GLU A 113 -8.03 6.61 5.07
CA GLU A 113 -8.93 5.46 5.01
C GLU A 113 -8.47 4.53 3.90
N VAL A 114 -8.10 3.29 4.25
CA VAL A 114 -7.69 2.29 3.27
C VAL A 114 -8.93 1.81 2.51
N LEU A 115 -8.92 1.98 1.20
CA LEU A 115 -10.03 1.57 0.32
C LEU A 115 -9.72 0.26 -0.40
N GLY A 116 -8.46 -0.08 -0.54
CA GLY A 116 -8.04 -1.29 -1.23
C GLY A 116 -6.55 -1.23 -1.56
N ASN A 117 -6.14 -2.01 -2.55
CA ASN A 117 -4.76 -2.09 -2.99
C ASN A 117 -4.75 -2.18 -4.52
N ILE A 118 -3.75 -1.57 -5.16
CA ILE A 118 -3.71 -1.51 -6.64
C ILE A 118 -3.70 -2.90 -7.27
N TRP A 119 -3.18 -3.91 -6.57
CA TRP A 119 -3.06 -5.26 -7.11
C TRP A 119 -4.33 -6.09 -6.96
N GLU A 120 -5.32 -5.64 -6.17
CA GLU A 120 -6.60 -6.34 -6.06
C GLU A 120 -7.36 -6.38 -7.37
N GLY A 121 -7.24 -5.33 -8.20
CA GLY A 121 -7.82 -5.32 -9.52
C GLY A 121 -7.28 -6.45 -10.41
N LYS A 122 -5.99 -6.75 -10.27
CA LYS A 122 -5.37 -7.83 -11.01
C LYS A 122 -5.90 -9.20 -10.58
N ILE A 123 -6.17 -9.37 -9.29
CA ILE A 123 -6.80 -10.59 -8.78
C ILE A 123 -8.18 -10.77 -9.44
N ASN A 124 -8.98 -9.72 -9.47
CA ASN A 124 -10.33 -9.78 -10.02
C ASN A 124 -10.32 -10.04 -11.52
N GLU A 125 -9.40 -9.45 -12.26
CA GLU A 125 -9.27 -9.69 -13.70
C GLU A 125 -8.99 -11.15 -14.00
N GLN A 126 -8.25 -11.84 -13.14
CA GLN A 126 -7.86 -13.23 -13.35
C GLN A 126 -8.97 -14.23 -13.02
N LYS A 127 -10.04 -13.78 -12.39
CA LYS A 127 -11.21 -14.62 -12.10
C LYS A 127 -12.13 -14.77 -13.29
N LEU A 128 -11.93 -13.97 -14.30
CA LEU A 128 -12.70 -14.04 -15.52
C LEU A 128 -12.05 -15.03 -16.48
#